data_81d2c8909c568d7660de48525a3128f2
#
_entry.id   81d2c8909c568d7660de48525a3128f2
#
_cell.length_a   1.000
_cell.length_b   1.000
_cell.length_c   1.000
_cell.angle_alpha   90.00
_cell.angle_beta   90.00
_cell.angle_gamma   90.00
#
_symmetry.space_group_name_H-M   'P 1'
#
loop_
_entity.id
_entity.type
_entity.pdbx_description
1 polymer ?
#
loop_
_entity_poly.entity_id
_entity_poly.type
_entity_poly.pdbx_seq_one_letter_code
_entity_poly.pdbx_strand_id
1 'polypeptide(L)'
;QDLFFAAYLAVRQNQITGFPAQLHFMIDHILNALKNDSQLLIFVSKNLSWNVFQAALEQKMPDRDVRFYDKYLQLIEEGHQAYEHPDLLLFSVIELASSTCYNCILYQQPVPLEEYMPYLHKSIDGILSSYQKDSSDTSAD
;
A
#
# COMPACT_ATOMS: atom_id res chain seq x y z
N GLN A 1 -5.97 -4.72 15.80
CA GLN A 1 -6.20 -3.52 15.00
C GLN A 1 -5.59 -3.68 13.62
N ASP A 2 -6.42 -3.63 12.61
CA ASP A 2 -5.97 -3.88 11.26
C ASP A 2 -5.82 -2.57 10.50
N LEU A 3 -4.58 -2.15 10.29
CA LEU A 3 -4.29 -0.90 9.57
C LEU A 3 -4.72 -0.98 8.11
N PHE A 4 -4.62 -2.16 7.51
CA PHE A 4 -4.96 -2.31 6.09
C PHE A 4 -6.46 -2.12 5.86
N PHE A 5 -7.29 -2.77 6.66
CA PHE A 5 -8.74 -2.59 6.53
C PHE A 5 -9.17 -1.17 6.88
N ALA A 6 -8.55 -0.57 7.89
CA ALA A 6 -8.84 0.82 8.23
C ALA A 6 -8.55 1.75 7.06
N ALA A 7 -7.41 1.53 6.39
CA ALA A 7 -7.05 2.33 5.22
C ALA A 7 -8.04 2.11 4.07
N TYR A 8 -8.44 0.86 3.84
CA TYR A 8 -9.42 0.54 2.80
C TYR A 8 -10.76 1.23 3.08
N LEU A 9 -11.24 1.15 4.33
CA LEU A 9 -12.50 1.78 4.70
C LEU A 9 -12.42 3.29 4.53
N ALA A 10 -11.27 3.90 4.86
CA ALA A 10 -11.07 5.33 4.66
C ALA A 10 -11.17 5.72 3.19
N VAL A 11 -10.66 4.89 2.30
CA VAL A 11 -10.80 5.11 0.86
C VAL A 11 -12.27 5.18 0.48
N ARG A 12 -13.07 4.22 0.97
CA ARG A 12 -14.49 4.19 0.65
C ARG A 12 -15.25 5.36 1.26
N GLN A 13 -14.94 5.71 2.51
CA GLN A 13 -15.61 6.81 3.20
C GLN A 13 -15.32 8.15 2.55
N ASN A 14 -14.12 8.32 2.02
CA ASN A 14 -13.72 9.58 1.39
C ASN A 14 -13.97 9.59 -0.13
N GLN A 15 -14.58 8.51 -0.65
CA GLN A 15 -14.99 8.42 -2.05
C GLN A 15 -13.84 8.66 -3.02
N ILE A 16 -12.65 8.14 -2.65
CA ILE A 16 -11.48 8.22 -3.52
C ILE A 16 -11.68 7.25 -4.67
N THR A 17 -11.51 7.71 -5.90
CA THR A 17 -11.72 6.90 -7.10
C THR A 17 -10.44 6.77 -7.91
N GLY A 18 -10.32 5.63 -8.61
CA GLY A 18 -9.13 5.33 -9.39
C GLY A 18 -8.07 4.64 -8.53
N PHE A 19 -7.55 3.50 -9.03
CA PHE A 19 -6.66 2.68 -8.22
C PHE A 19 -5.39 3.43 -7.77
N PRO A 20 -4.68 4.17 -8.64
CA PRO A 20 -3.48 4.86 -8.17
C PRO A 20 -3.76 5.83 -7.02
N ALA A 21 -4.83 6.63 -7.14
CA ALA A 21 -5.19 7.57 -6.06
C ALA A 21 -5.58 6.83 -4.79
N GLN A 22 -6.29 5.72 -4.92
CA GLN A 22 -6.69 4.90 -3.78
C GLN A 22 -5.48 4.31 -3.07
N LEU A 23 -4.51 3.82 -3.83
CA LEU A 23 -3.29 3.27 -3.25
C LEU A 23 -2.50 4.34 -2.50
N HIS A 24 -2.32 5.51 -3.10
CA HIS A 24 -1.63 6.61 -2.44
C HIS A 24 -2.35 7.02 -1.14
N PHE A 25 -3.67 7.08 -1.19
CA PHE A 25 -4.47 7.46 -0.02
C PHE A 25 -4.28 6.44 1.12
N MET A 26 -4.32 5.15 0.79
CA MET A 26 -4.14 4.11 1.79
C MET A 26 -2.75 4.16 2.42
N ILE A 27 -1.72 4.40 1.61
CA ILE A 27 -0.36 4.51 2.11
C ILE A 27 -0.23 5.70 3.06
N ASP A 28 -0.79 6.85 2.68
CA ASP A 28 -0.78 8.02 3.54
C ASP A 28 -1.49 7.75 4.87
N HIS A 29 -2.63 7.08 4.79
CA HIS A 29 -3.40 6.75 5.98
C HIS A 29 -2.61 5.87 6.95
N ILE A 30 -1.95 4.85 6.41
CA ILE A 30 -1.14 3.94 7.22
C ILE A 30 0.08 4.66 7.80
N LEU A 31 0.77 5.45 6.99
CA LEU A 31 1.96 6.15 7.45
C LEU A 31 1.63 7.18 8.53
N ASN A 32 0.49 7.86 8.41
CA ASN A 32 0.07 8.80 9.44
C ASN A 32 -0.23 8.07 10.75
N ALA A 33 -0.83 6.90 10.68
CA ALA A 33 -1.09 6.10 11.86
C ALA A 33 0.23 5.70 12.54
N LEU A 34 1.20 5.27 11.75
CA LEU A 34 2.52 4.87 12.27
C LEU A 34 3.29 6.05 12.83
N LYS A 35 3.20 7.20 12.16
CA LYS A 35 3.88 8.42 12.62
C LYS A 35 3.38 8.85 13.99
N ASN A 36 2.08 8.67 14.25
CA ASN A 36 1.46 9.11 15.49
C ASN A 36 1.50 8.06 16.60
N ASP A 37 2.08 6.89 16.31
CA ASP A 37 2.20 5.82 17.30
C ASP A 37 3.58 5.17 17.17
N SER A 38 4.54 5.69 17.90
CA SER A 38 5.93 5.23 17.81
C SER A 38 6.09 3.78 18.25
N GLN A 39 5.28 3.33 19.19
CA GLN A 39 5.35 1.93 19.65
C GLN A 39 4.88 0.99 18.55
N LEU A 40 3.81 1.36 17.85
CA LEU A 40 3.32 0.58 16.72
C LEU A 40 4.37 0.55 15.61
N LEU A 41 4.98 1.69 15.32
CA LEU A 41 6.04 1.77 14.31
C LEU A 41 7.20 0.84 14.64
N ILE A 42 7.66 0.87 15.88
CA ILE A 42 8.78 0.03 16.33
C ILE A 42 8.39 -1.45 16.24
N PHE A 43 7.17 -1.78 16.68
CA PHE A 43 6.70 -3.16 16.60
C PHE A 43 6.68 -3.64 15.14
N VAL A 44 6.09 -2.85 14.26
CA VAL A 44 5.99 -3.19 12.84
C VAL A 44 7.39 -3.33 12.23
N SER A 45 8.31 -2.42 12.55
CA SER A 45 9.66 -2.44 11.99
C SER A 45 10.45 -3.68 12.42
N LYS A 46 10.27 -4.12 13.66
CA LYS A 46 10.97 -5.31 14.15
C LYS A 46 10.42 -6.60 13.55
N ASN A 47 9.19 -6.57 13.12
CA ASN A 47 8.52 -7.75 12.59
C ASN A 47 8.29 -7.62 11.08
N LEU A 48 8.97 -6.67 10.43
CA LEU A 48 8.83 -6.41 9.00
C LEU A 48 9.49 -7.51 8.19
N SER A 49 8.71 -8.53 7.90
CA SER A 49 9.07 -9.54 6.93
C SER A 49 7.86 -9.73 6.02
N TRP A 50 8.10 -10.23 4.82
CA TRP A 50 7.01 -10.53 3.91
C TRP A 50 5.98 -11.45 4.56
N ASN A 51 6.44 -12.36 5.42
CA ASN A 51 5.52 -13.29 6.09
C ASN A 51 4.50 -12.55 6.96
N VAL A 52 4.92 -11.48 7.64
CA VAL A 52 4.00 -10.69 8.46
C VAL A 52 3.00 -9.96 7.57
N PHE A 53 3.47 -9.34 6.50
CA PHE A 53 2.58 -8.66 5.56
C PHE A 53 1.64 -9.66 4.89
N GLN A 54 2.14 -10.82 4.52
CA GLN A 54 1.31 -11.84 3.90
C GLN A 54 0.18 -12.27 4.84
N ALA A 55 0.48 -12.43 6.12
CA ALA A 55 -0.55 -12.76 7.10
C ALA A 55 -1.62 -11.68 7.16
N ALA A 56 -1.21 -10.40 7.15
CA ALA A 56 -2.16 -9.29 7.15
C ALA A 56 -3.01 -9.27 5.88
N LEU A 57 -2.38 -9.54 4.73
CA LEU A 57 -3.09 -9.58 3.45
C LEU A 57 -4.13 -10.70 3.40
N GLU A 58 -3.82 -11.82 4.06
CA GLU A 58 -4.72 -12.97 4.12
C GLU A 58 -5.79 -12.85 5.20
N GLN A 59 -5.70 -11.84 6.05
CA GLN A 59 -6.64 -11.64 7.14
C GLN A 59 -8.03 -11.34 6.59
N LYS A 60 -9.03 -12.04 7.14
CA LYS A 60 -10.41 -11.86 6.73
C LYS A 60 -11.08 -10.76 7.53
N MET A 61 -12.03 -10.09 6.91
CA MET A 61 -12.85 -9.10 7.60
C MET A 61 -13.69 -9.77 8.68
N PRO A 62 -13.96 -9.08 9.80
CA PRO A 62 -14.67 -9.70 10.92
C PRO A 62 -16.00 -10.34 10.57
N ASP A 63 -16.78 -9.73 9.68
CA ASP A 63 -18.13 -10.18 9.38
C ASP A 63 -18.23 -10.92 8.04
N ARG A 64 -17.12 -11.13 7.35
CA ARG A 64 -17.16 -11.68 6.00
C ARG A 64 -15.96 -12.56 5.74
N ASP A 65 -16.14 -13.53 4.86
CA ASP A 65 -15.08 -14.42 4.44
C ASP A 65 -14.30 -13.79 3.28
N VAL A 66 -13.82 -12.56 3.50
CA VAL A 66 -13.14 -11.78 2.47
C VAL A 66 -11.81 -11.28 3.02
N ARG A 67 -10.73 -11.55 2.29
CA ARG A 67 -9.40 -11.12 2.68
C ARG A 67 -9.13 -9.70 2.20
N PHE A 68 -8.20 -9.01 2.86
CA PHE A 68 -7.77 -7.69 2.39
C PHE A 68 -7.27 -7.77 0.94
N TYR A 69 -6.54 -8.83 0.61
CA TYR A 69 -6.00 -8.97 -0.75
C TYR A 69 -7.11 -9.01 -1.80
N ASP A 70 -8.25 -9.61 -1.47
CA ASP A 70 -9.39 -9.63 -2.38
C ASP A 70 -9.91 -8.21 -2.64
N LYS A 71 -9.91 -7.36 -1.62
CA LYS A 71 -10.32 -5.96 -1.76
C LYS A 71 -9.33 -5.18 -2.60
N TYR A 72 -8.04 -5.47 -2.44
CA TYR A 72 -7.01 -4.85 -3.26
C TYR A 72 -7.22 -5.18 -4.75
N LEU A 73 -7.46 -6.44 -5.07
CA LEU A 73 -7.72 -6.84 -6.45
C LEU A 73 -8.99 -6.19 -6.99
N GLN A 74 -10.02 -6.06 -6.15
CA GLN A 74 -11.27 -5.42 -6.53
C GLN A 74 -11.05 -3.95 -6.87
N LEU A 75 -10.23 -3.25 -6.11
CA LEU A 75 -9.93 -1.84 -6.41
C LEU A 75 -9.27 -1.69 -7.79
N ILE A 76 -8.35 -2.60 -8.11
CA ILE A 76 -7.70 -2.59 -9.43
C ILE A 76 -8.74 -2.78 -10.53
N GLU A 77 -9.63 -3.74 -10.35
CA GLU A 77 -10.67 -4.05 -11.34
C GLU A 77 -11.63 -2.87 -11.51
N GLU A 78 -12.10 -2.30 -10.40
CA GLU A 78 -13.03 -1.17 -10.44
C GLU A 78 -12.41 0.05 -11.13
N GLY A 79 -11.10 0.22 -11.00
CA GLY A 79 -10.39 1.32 -11.64
C GLY A 79 -10.05 1.07 -13.10
N HIS A 80 -10.45 -0.08 -13.63
CA HIS A 80 -10.17 -0.48 -15.01
C HIS A 80 -8.68 -0.48 -15.31
N GLN A 81 -7.87 -0.80 -14.30
CA GLN A 81 -6.43 -0.93 -14.47
C GLN A 81 -6.07 -2.40 -14.69
N ALA A 82 -4.96 -2.62 -15.36
CA ALA A 82 -4.44 -3.96 -15.58
C ALA A 82 -2.95 -3.96 -15.27
N TYR A 83 -2.54 -4.78 -14.31
CA TYR A 83 -1.15 -4.87 -13.90
C TYR A 83 -0.66 -6.30 -14.06
N GLU A 84 0.60 -6.42 -14.46
CA GLU A 84 1.29 -7.70 -14.40
C GLU A 84 1.60 -8.01 -12.94
N HIS A 85 1.33 -9.21 -12.51
CA HIS A 85 1.68 -9.64 -11.14
C HIS A 85 1.26 -8.65 -10.06
N PRO A 86 -0.06 -8.48 -9.85
CA PRO A 86 -0.53 -7.56 -8.79
C PRO A 86 0.04 -7.89 -7.42
N ASP A 87 0.35 -9.16 -7.16
CA ASP A 87 0.97 -9.60 -5.91
C ASP A 87 2.37 -9.01 -5.74
N LEU A 88 3.20 -9.06 -6.80
CA LEU A 88 4.54 -8.51 -6.76
C LEU A 88 4.52 -6.97 -6.72
N LEU A 89 3.53 -6.38 -7.37
CA LEU A 89 3.34 -4.93 -7.29
C LEU A 89 3.12 -4.50 -5.84
N LEU A 90 2.20 -5.16 -5.15
CA LEU A 90 1.91 -4.83 -3.77
C LEU A 90 3.12 -5.08 -2.86
N PHE A 91 3.81 -6.19 -3.08
CA PHE A 91 5.04 -6.51 -2.35
C PHE A 91 6.07 -5.38 -2.50
N SER A 92 6.30 -4.93 -3.72
CA SER A 92 7.30 -3.90 -4.00
C SER A 92 6.94 -2.57 -3.33
N VAL A 93 5.67 -2.20 -3.39
CA VAL A 93 5.20 -0.95 -2.78
C VAL A 93 5.34 -1.01 -1.26
N ILE A 94 4.91 -2.12 -0.66
CA ILE A 94 4.99 -2.27 0.79
C ILE A 94 6.45 -2.24 1.27
N GLU A 95 7.34 -2.96 0.58
CA GLU A 95 8.75 -3.01 0.97
C GLU A 95 9.41 -1.65 0.82
N LEU A 96 9.14 -0.94 -0.26
CA LEU A 96 9.70 0.39 -0.44
C LEU A 96 9.23 1.34 0.65
N ALA A 97 7.91 1.40 0.87
CA ALA A 97 7.36 2.32 1.85
C ALA A 97 7.84 1.99 3.27
N SER A 98 7.86 0.72 3.62
CA SER A 98 8.27 0.30 4.96
C SER A 98 9.72 0.65 5.25
N SER A 99 10.59 0.31 4.31
CA SER A 99 12.03 0.48 4.51
C SER A 99 12.42 1.96 4.56
N THR A 100 11.87 2.76 3.64
CA THR A 100 12.25 4.17 3.57
C THR A 100 11.60 4.99 4.68
N CYS A 101 10.32 4.74 4.96
CA CYS A 101 9.60 5.59 5.90
C CYS A 101 9.95 5.32 7.35
N TYR A 102 10.40 4.11 7.67
CA TYR A 102 10.86 3.82 9.03
C TYR A 102 11.95 4.80 9.45
N ASN A 103 12.96 4.97 8.61
CA ASN A 103 14.06 5.88 8.90
C ASN A 103 13.61 7.33 8.96
N CYS A 104 12.71 7.72 8.05
CA CYS A 104 12.23 9.10 8.00
C CYS A 104 11.39 9.44 9.24
N ILE A 105 10.59 8.49 9.71
CA ILE A 105 9.72 8.74 10.88
C ILE A 105 10.53 8.70 12.17
N LEU A 106 11.32 7.65 12.35
CA LEU A 106 11.95 7.40 13.65
C LEU A 106 13.20 8.27 13.86
N TYR A 107 14.02 8.42 12.83
CA TYR A 107 15.30 9.12 12.94
C TYR A 107 15.33 10.43 12.16
N GLN A 108 14.32 10.73 11.38
CA GLN A 108 14.26 11.89 10.50
C GLN A 108 15.46 11.93 9.56
N GLN A 109 15.87 10.76 9.09
CA GLN A 109 17.01 10.59 8.20
C GLN A 109 16.63 9.78 6.98
N PRO A 110 17.07 10.11 5.80
CA PRO A 110 17.93 11.26 5.48
C PRO A 110 17.20 12.61 5.58
N VAL A 111 15.87 12.58 5.63
CA VAL A 111 15.01 13.74 5.82
C VAL A 111 13.79 13.33 6.64
N PRO A 112 13.06 14.27 7.24
CA PRO A 112 11.80 13.95 7.90
C PRO A 112 10.78 13.41 6.90
N LEU A 113 9.79 12.68 7.41
CA LEU A 113 8.78 12.05 6.56
C LEU A 113 8.08 13.06 5.65
N GLU A 114 7.75 14.24 6.17
CA GLU A 114 7.05 15.28 5.40
C GLU A 114 7.81 15.68 4.14
N GLU A 115 9.13 15.71 4.24
CA GLU A 115 9.97 16.04 3.09
C GLU A 115 10.07 14.88 2.12
N TYR A 116 10.02 13.65 2.61
CA TYR A 116 10.16 12.47 1.77
C TYR A 116 8.88 12.09 1.03
N MET A 117 7.71 12.40 1.60
CA MET A 117 6.42 11.94 1.06
C MET A 117 6.24 12.21 -0.42
N PRO A 118 6.56 13.41 -0.95
CA PRO A 118 6.39 13.64 -2.39
C PRO A 118 7.23 12.69 -3.24
N TYR A 119 8.43 12.35 -2.77
CA TYR A 119 9.31 11.45 -3.49
C TYR A 119 8.86 9.99 -3.37
N LEU A 120 8.32 9.62 -2.22
CA LEU A 120 7.72 8.30 -2.07
C LEU A 120 6.58 8.12 -3.06
N HIS A 121 5.68 9.09 -3.15
CA HIS A 121 4.56 9.04 -4.10
C HIS A 121 5.06 8.96 -5.53
N LYS A 122 6.10 9.71 -5.85
CA LYS A 122 6.70 9.68 -7.18
C LYS A 122 7.28 8.29 -7.49
N SER A 123 7.95 7.69 -6.52
CA SER A 123 8.51 6.35 -6.69
C SER A 123 7.41 5.31 -6.88
N ILE A 124 6.33 5.42 -6.11
CA ILE A 124 5.19 4.52 -6.23
C ILE A 124 4.56 4.64 -7.63
N ASP A 125 4.41 5.87 -8.13
CA ASP A 125 3.90 6.06 -9.48
C ASP A 125 4.79 5.39 -10.51
N GLY A 126 6.10 5.45 -10.32
CA GLY A 126 7.05 4.76 -11.19
C GLY A 126 6.86 3.25 -11.14
N ILE A 127 6.67 2.71 -9.95
CA ILE A 127 6.41 1.28 -9.80
C ILE A 127 5.11 0.90 -10.50
N LEU A 128 4.04 1.67 -10.27
CA LEU A 128 2.75 1.41 -10.92
C LEU A 128 2.89 1.38 -12.43
N SER A 129 3.61 2.37 -12.99
CA SER A 129 3.82 2.42 -14.44
C SER A 129 4.59 1.21 -14.93
N SER A 130 5.60 0.77 -14.18
CA SER A 130 6.44 -0.35 -14.62
C SER A 130 5.71 -1.69 -14.58
N TYR A 131 4.67 -1.80 -13.75
CA TYR A 131 3.88 -3.02 -13.66
C TYR A 131 2.63 -2.98 -14.52
N GLN A 132 2.32 -1.85 -15.14
CA GLN A 132 1.12 -1.73 -15.94
C GLN A 132 1.25 -2.54 -17.22
N LYS A 133 0.20 -3.29 -17.56
CA LYS A 133 0.19 -4.05 -18.81
C LYS A 133 0.15 -3.11 -20.00
N ASP A 134 0.95 -3.41 -20.98
CA ASP A 134 0.92 -2.71 -22.26
C ASP A 134 -0.37 -3.08 -22.99
N SER A 135 -0.99 -2.10 -23.65
CA SER A 135 -2.19 -2.35 -24.43
C SER A 135 -1.95 -3.36 -25.55
N SER A 136 -0.72 -3.47 -26.04
CA SER A 136 -0.36 -4.47 -27.05
C SER A 136 -0.40 -5.88 -26.49
N ASP A 137 -0.18 -6.06 -25.19
CA ASP A 137 -0.21 -7.38 -24.55
C ASP A 137 -1.62 -7.93 -24.49
N THR A 138 -2.61 -7.07 -24.33
CA THR A 138 -4.00 -7.51 -24.26
C THR A 138 -4.55 -7.88 -25.63
N SER A 139 -4.00 -7.34 -26.68
CA SER A 139 -4.43 -7.66 -28.04
C SER A 139 -3.85 -8.95 -28.56
N ALA A 140 -2.81 -9.48 -27.92
CA ALA A 140 -2.17 -10.72 -28.35
C ALA A 140 -2.95 -11.96 -27.88
N ASP A 141 -3.84 -11.79 -26.95
CA ASP A 141 -4.68 -12.88 -26.43
C ASP A 141 -5.95 -13.02 -27.23
#